data_8e90b242218f7d93d5453ccfba419bdf
#
_entry.id   8e90b242218f7d93d5453ccfba419bdf
#
_cell.length_a   1.000
_cell.length_b   1.000
_cell.length_c   1.000
_cell.angle_alpha   90.00
_cell.angle_beta   90.00
_cell.angle_gamma   90.00
#
_symmetry.space_group_name_H-M   'P 1'
#
loop_
_entity.id
_entity.type
_entity.pdbx_description
1 polymer ?
#
loop_
_entity_poly.entity_id
_entity_poly.type
_entity_poly.pdbx_seq_one_letter_code
_entity_poly.pdbx_strand_id
1 'polypeptide(L)'
;MRLVCPSWLTTLTLGLLAACSTDGGTGPTPAPCTAPTPVNLEPGGQLLLDAGRVSNCLALPGGTTAREYLVVAYSGAGTETTNGVTANYTLTGGTAAAAGLIAPTLLRDEAAPADATPARFHAALRDAEARLAVDPAMRLREAWAGPPVAAAIPVVGERDSFNVCRNDNCTAFNRVGATVRYVGRHGAIYTDDANPVNGESLTNGDLASLGALFDDYLYPIDTTAFGRPSDINGDQRVAILITVGVNDLTADCTNGRIIGYFYGADLLTTAAGTNRREVFYAFAPKPATTSCSAVTRTVAMRSLAPVLIHELQHMISFNQRVLVRGGGQEDTWLNEGLSHFAEELGFRSIPDNRCLGATSCFAQFLSGDLNNAYSYLNNPEATHLVTPSNNSGPLAYRGASWLFLRWLADHFAADTLLGTEVTRGLVQTTRVGASNVSGLVAVDFPTLVGEWQLANYLENLGGFPQAGRLRYRSWNLRALYAANSPTLFAKPYPLTPDSSAGSYARNGMLRGGSGRHVRFKLPAGAAGVTVQLTGSSGGAPTQSAEPRFAVVRIQ
;
A
#
# COMPACT_ATOMS: atom_id res chain seq x y z
N MET A 1 -55.26 -29.29 -32.59
CA MET A 1 -56.62 -28.84 -32.23
C MET A 1 -56.46 -27.35 -31.97
N ARG A 2 -56.62 -26.49 -32.98
CA ARG A 2 -57.81 -25.65 -33.32
C ARG A 2 -58.31 -24.96 -32.04
N LEU A 3 -58.50 -23.69 -31.89
CA LEU A 3 -58.82 -22.48 -32.67
C LEU A 3 -58.91 -21.37 -31.61
N VAL A 4 -58.89 -20.09 -31.72
CA VAL A 4 -59.12 -19.05 -32.71
C VAL A 4 -58.97 -17.71 -32.02
N CYS A 5 -58.41 -16.71 -32.71
CA CYS A 5 -58.60 -15.29 -32.42
C CYS A 5 -60.04 -14.84 -32.64
N PRO A 6 -60.50 -13.71 -32.10
CA PRO A 6 -60.57 -12.55 -33.00
C PRO A 6 -60.21 -11.18 -32.36
N SER A 7 -59.74 -10.37 -33.21
CA SER A 7 -59.60 -8.95 -33.49
C SER A 7 -60.71 -7.97 -33.03
N TRP A 8 -60.26 -6.69 -33.02
CA TRP A 8 -60.93 -5.39 -33.16
C TRP A 8 -61.09 -4.56 -31.89
N LEU A 9 -60.36 -3.46 -31.72
CA LEU A 9 -60.84 -2.12 -32.11
C LEU A 9 -59.72 -1.06 -31.91
N THR A 10 -59.49 -0.29 -32.93
CA THR A 10 -58.76 0.97 -33.03
C THR A 10 -59.34 2.05 -32.12
N THR A 11 -58.50 2.77 -31.40
CA THR A 11 -58.77 4.16 -30.99
C THR A 11 -57.48 4.99 -31.08
N LEU A 12 -57.59 5.98 -31.96
CA LEU A 12 -56.66 7.08 -32.17
C LEU A 12 -56.64 7.99 -30.93
N THR A 13 -55.49 8.26 -30.34
CA THR A 13 -55.35 9.41 -29.46
C THR A 13 -54.02 10.13 -29.70
N LEU A 14 -54.18 11.42 -29.88
CA LEU A 14 -53.25 12.47 -30.19
C LEU A 14 -51.92 12.41 -29.43
N GLY A 15 -50.85 12.72 -30.15
CA GLY A 15 -49.54 12.96 -29.62
C GLY A 15 -49.50 14.18 -28.69
N LEU A 16 -48.90 13.97 -27.53
CA LEU A 16 -48.25 15.02 -26.73
C LEU A 16 -46.75 14.77 -26.81
N LEU A 17 -46.08 15.60 -27.59
CA LEU A 17 -44.64 15.78 -27.54
C LEU A 17 -44.30 16.32 -26.12
N ALA A 18 -43.90 15.45 -25.22
CA ALA A 18 -43.22 15.86 -24.02
C ALA A 18 -41.80 16.28 -24.41
N ALA A 19 -41.54 17.55 -24.44
CA ALA A 19 -40.22 18.12 -24.50
C ALA A 19 -39.46 17.59 -23.28
N CYS A 20 -38.37 16.81 -23.48
CA CYS A 20 -37.37 16.57 -22.46
C CYS A 20 -36.73 17.93 -22.15
N SER A 21 -37.20 18.59 -21.11
CA SER A 21 -36.45 19.65 -20.46
C SER A 21 -35.24 18.96 -19.81
N THR A 22 -34.04 19.30 -20.26
CA THR A 22 -32.81 19.06 -19.55
C THR A 22 -32.83 19.92 -18.28
N ASP A 23 -33.55 19.47 -17.26
CA ASP A 23 -33.36 20.01 -15.92
C ASP A 23 -31.95 19.61 -15.50
N GLY A 24 -31.08 20.60 -15.53
CA GLY A 24 -29.84 20.55 -14.77
C GLY A 24 -30.21 20.36 -13.29
N GLY A 25 -30.24 19.08 -12.85
CA GLY A 25 -30.55 18.73 -11.49
C GLY A 25 -29.53 19.41 -10.56
N THR A 26 -29.93 20.51 -9.94
CA THR A 26 -29.26 21.03 -8.76
C THR A 26 -29.42 19.94 -7.70
N GLY A 27 -28.34 19.22 -7.38
CA GLY A 27 -28.33 18.29 -6.25
C GLY A 27 -28.86 19.00 -5.00
N PRO A 28 -29.39 18.26 -4.03
CA PRO A 28 -29.96 18.87 -2.81
C PRO A 28 -28.93 19.79 -2.17
N THR A 29 -29.35 21.02 -1.89
CA THR A 29 -28.51 21.98 -1.17
C THR A 29 -28.16 21.39 0.19
N PRO A 30 -26.87 21.32 0.59
CA PRO A 30 -26.48 20.81 1.89
C PRO A 30 -27.24 21.53 3.00
N ALA A 31 -27.69 20.78 4.02
CA ALA A 31 -28.33 21.37 5.18
C ALA A 31 -27.38 22.42 5.80
N PRO A 32 -27.86 23.64 6.10
CA PRO A 32 -26.98 24.70 6.61
C PRO A 32 -26.33 24.29 7.93
N CYS A 33 -25.05 24.61 8.08
CA CYS A 33 -24.29 24.44 9.30
C CYS A 33 -24.76 25.48 10.34
N THR A 34 -25.72 25.14 11.19
CA THR A 34 -26.35 26.07 12.13
C THR A 34 -25.56 26.27 13.44
N ALA A 35 -24.69 25.32 13.79
CA ALA A 35 -23.88 25.37 15.02
C ALA A 35 -22.48 24.76 14.78
N PRO A 36 -21.59 25.51 14.09
CA PRO A 36 -20.25 25.01 13.82
C PRO A 36 -19.40 24.91 15.09
N THR A 37 -18.64 23.84 15.23
CA THR A 37 -17.72 23.67 16.35
C THR A 37 -16.53 24.63 16.21
N PRO A 38 -16.25 25.52 17.19
CA PRO A 38 -15.15 26.46 17.10
C PRO A 38 -13.79 25.76 17.23
N VAL A 39 -12.84 26.10 16.34
CA VAL A 39 -11.48 25.58 16.33
C VAL A 39 -10.54 26.66 16.88
N ASN A 40 -10.37 26.67 18.20
CA ASN A 40 -9.50 27.65 18.88
C ASN A 40 -8.12 27.02 19.08
N LEU A 41 -7.21 27.27 18.14
CA LEU A 41 -5.84 26.76 18.15
C LEU A 41 -4.83 27.89 18.15
N GLU A 42 -3.76 27.74 18.92
CA GLU A 42 -2.55 28.53 18.77
C GLU A 42 -1.71 28.03 17.59
N PRO A 43 -0.81 28.84 17.00
CA PRO A 43 0.10 28.37 15.96
C PRO A 43 0.84 27.09 16.38
N GLY A 44 0.82 26.05 15.54
CA GLY A 44 1.34 24.72 15.85
C GLY A 44 0.37 23.80 16.60
N GLY A 45 -0.73 24.33 17.13
CA GLY A 45 -1.79 23.52 17.77
C GLY A 45 -2.57 22.70 16.75
N GLN A 46 -2.95 21.48 17.14
CA GLN A 46 -3.73 20.55 16.31
C GLN A 46 -4.99 20.05 17.02
N LEU A 47 -5.96 19.61 16.23
CA LEU A 47 -7.22 19.05 16.70
C LEU A 47 -7.68 17.96 15.72
N LEU A 48 -8.04 16.80 16.25
CA LEU A 48 -8.62 15.67 15.51
C LEU A 48 -10.06 15.48 15.97
N LEU A 49 -11.00 15.44 15.03
CA LEU A 49 -12.42 15.45 15.32
C LEU A 49 -13.18 14.41 14.49
N ASP A 50 -14.07 13.68 15.14
CA ASP A 50 -15.09 12.90 14.47
C ASP A 50 -16.08 13.87 13.80
N ALA A 51 -16.25 13.78 12.48
CA ALA A 51 -17.12 14.68 11.74
C ALA A 51 -18.58 14.61 12.25
N GLY A 52 -19.07 13.42 12.54
CA GLY A 52 -20.42 13.22 13.08
C GLY A 52 -20.64 13.89 14.45
N ARG A 53 -19.63 13.84 15.33
CA ARG A 53 -19.70 14.46 16.67
C ARG A 53 -19.70 15.99 16.64
N VAL A 54 -19.15 16.59 15.59
CA VAL A 54 -19.12 18.05 15.39
C VAL A 54 -20.17 18.50 14.37
N SER A 55 -21.23 17.73 14.18
CA SER A 55 -22.30 17.98 13.21
C SER A 55 -21.76 18.24 11.78
N ASN A 56 -20.62 17.65 11.46
CA ASN A 56 -19.88 17.81 10.20
C ASN A 56 -19.45 19.26 9.90
N CYS A 57 -19.37 20.14 10.91
CA CYS A 57 -19.14 21.55 10.76
C CYS A 57 -18.08 22.08 11.71
N LEU A 58 -17.14 22.90 11.20
CA LEU A 58 -16.10 23.57 11.96
C LEU A 58 -16.16 25.08 11.72
N ALA A 59 -15.89 25.89 12.75
CA ALA A 59 -15.63 27.31 12.62
C ALA A 59 -14.14 27.59 12.81
N LEU A 60 -13.46 28.01 11.75
CA LEU A 60 -12.08 28.50 11.78
C LEU A 60 -12.11 29.98 12.07
N PRO A 61 -11.68 30.45 13.26
CA PRO A 61 -11.78 31.86 13.62
C PRO A 61 -10.79 32.71 12.81
N GLY A 62 -11.27 33.83 12.33
CA GLY A 62 -10.41 34.91 11.86
C GLY A 62 -9.75 35.67 13.00
N GLY A 63 -9.13 36.82 12.74
CA GLY A 63 -8.45 37.61 13.75
C GLY A 63 -7.94 38.94 13.23
N THR A 64 -7.42 39.76 14.14
CA THR A 64 -6.78 41.04 13.80
C THR A 64 -5.48 40.86 13.02
N THR A 65 -4.84 39.70 13.13
CA THR A 65 -3.69 39.28 12.32
C THR A 65 -4.12 38.19 11.33
N ALA A 66 -3.35 38.00 10.27
CA ALA A 66 -3.56 36.90 9.32
C ALA A 66 -3.43 35.54 10.04
N ARG A 67 -4.28 34.59 9.66
CA ARG A 67 -4.26 33.21 10.18
C ARG A 67 -4.27 32.21 9.05
N GLU A 68 -3.57 31.13 9.26
CA GLU A 68 -3.57 30.03 8.30
C GLU A 68 -3.86 28.70 8.99
N TYR A 69 -4.81 27.96 8.43
CA TYR A 69 -5.19 26.63 8.89
C TYR A 69 -5.00 25.59 7.78
N LEU A 70 -4.43 24.45 8.11
CA LEU A 70 -4.55 23.24 7.30
C LEU A 70 -5.74 22.45 7.84
N VAL A 71 -6.69 22.13 6.99
CA VAL A 71 -7.79 21.21 7.27
C VAL A 71 -7.65 19.99 6.38
N VAL A 72 -7.68 18.82 6.97
CA VAL A 72 -7.74 17.54 6.25
C VAL A 72 -9.06 16.88 6.56
N ALA A 73 -9.91 16.72 5.54
CA ALA A 73 -11.05 15.81 5.60
C ALA A 73 -10.54 14.40 5.24
N TYR A 74 -10.69 13.43 6.15
CA TYR A 74 -10.10 12.11 5.95
C TYR A 74 -11.03 10.98 6.39
N SER A 75 -10.72 9.76 5.92
CA SER A 75 -11.36 8.54 6.37
C SER A 75 -10.54 7.90 7.48
N GLY A 76 -11.16 7.64 8.63
CA GLY A 76 -10.59 6.85 9.72
C GLY A 76 -10.81 5.34 9.58
N ALA A 77 -11.50 4.89 8.53
CA ALA A 77 -11.87 3.49 8.36
C ALA A 77 -10.64 2.58 8.25
N GLY A 78 -10.55 1.63 9.17
CA GLY A 78 -9.45 0.68 9.29
C GLY A 78 -9.81 -0.75 8.90
N THR A 79 -11.04 -1.01 8.44
CA THR A 79 -11.48 -2.35 8.06
C THR A 79 -11.17 -2.62 6.59
N GLU A 80 -10.38 -3.66 6.32
CA GLU A 80 -10.19 -4.16 4.96
C GLU A 80 -11.48 -4.84 4.47
N THR A 81 -11.96 -4.43 3.31
CA THR A 81 -13.14 -5.02 2.66
C THR A 81 -12.81 -5.39 1.22
N THR A 82 -13.61 -6.26 0.60
CA THR A 82 -13.33 -6.75 -0.76
C THR A 82 -13.17 -5.62 -1.79
N ASN A 83 -13.99 -4.57 -1.70
CA ASN A 83 -13.96 -3.46 -2.67
C ASN A 83 -13.32 -2.18 -2.09
N GLY A 84 -12.78 -2.25 -0.88
CA GLY A 84 -12.32 -1.08 -0.13
C GLY A 84 -13.47 -0.23 0.39
N VAL A 85 -13.21 0.50 1.48
CA VAL A 85 -14.18 1.45 2.02
C VAL A 85 -14.11 2.74 1.22
N THR A 86 -15.25 3.23 0.72
CA THR A 86 -15.37 4.50 -0.02
C THR A 86 -16.59 5.28 0.40
N ALA A 87 -16.52 6.62 0.37
CA ALA A 87 -17.65 7.50 0.60
C ALA A 87 -17.52 8.80 -0.21
N ASN A 88 -18.50 9.07 -1.06
CA ASN A 88 -18.57 10.35 -1.74
C ASN A 88 -18.89 11.47 -0.74
N TYR A 89 -18.23 12.61 -0.90
CA TYR A 89 -18.42 13.76 -0.04
C TYR A 89 -18.44 15.07 -0.82
N THR A 90 -18.98 16.12 -0.16
CA THR A 90 -18.81 17.52 -0.53
C THR A 90 -18.15 18.23 0.65
N LEU A 91 -17.02 18.90 0.41
CA LEU A 91 -16.34 19.76 1.37
C LEU A 91 -16.52 21.21 0.95
N THR A 92 -17.14 22.00 1.82
CA THR A 92 -17.32 23.44 1.58
C THR A 92 -16.62 24.26 2.66
N GLY A 93 -16.21 25.48 2.30
CA GLY A 93 -15.70 26.48 3.22
C GLY A 93 -16.19 27.84 2.80
N GLY A 94 -16.64 28.67 3.75
CA GLY A 94 -17.13 30.00 3.43
C GLY A 94 -17.58 30.78 4.65
N THR A 95 -17.82 32.09 4.49
CA THR A 95 -18.57 32.88 5.47
C THR A 95 -20.03 32.43 5.43
N ALA A 96 -20.75 32.50 6.54
CA ALA A 96 -22.13 31.99 6.65
C ALA A 96 -23.08 32.57 5.56
N ALA A 97 -22.76 33.71 4.97
CA ALA A 97 -23.52 34.34 3.88
C ALA A 97 -23.18 33.78 2.48
N ALA A 98 -22.03 33.12 2.30
CA ALA A 98 -21.56 32.65 0.98
C ALA A 98 -21.82 31.16 0.73
N ALA A 99 -22.14 30.39 1.77
CA ALA A 99 -22.32 28.94 1.69
C ALA A 99 -23.49 28.48 0.79
N GLY A 100 -24.38 29.40 0.38
CA GLY A 100 -25.56 29.11 -0.43
C GLY A 100 -25.42 29.33 -1.95
N LEU A 101 -24.28 29.81 -2.45
CA LEU A 101 -24.20 30.33 -3.82
C LEU A 101 -23.18 29.65 -4.75
N ILE A 102 -22.41 28.67 -4.26
CA ILE A 102 -21.41 28.02 -5.12
C ILE A 102 -21.95 26.67 -5.56
N ALA A 103 -22.37 26.58 -6.82
CA ALA A 103 -22.61 25.28 -7.45
C ALA A 103 -21.27 24.50 -7.48
N PRO A 104 -21.20 23.29 -6.94
CA PRO A 104 -19.96 22.51 -6.96
C PRO A 104 -19.58 22.24 -8.41
N THR A 105 -18.38 22.63 -8.81
CA THR A 105 -17.82 22.16 -10.08
C THR A 105 -17.61 20.67 -9.94
N LEU A 106 -18.34 19.86 -10.70
CA LEU A 106 -18.15 18.42 -10.78
C LEU A 106 -16.75 18.15 -11.37
N LEU A 107 -15.76 18.01 -10.52
CA LEU A 107 -14.50 17.44 -10.93
C LEU A 107 -14.75 15.95 -11.14
N ARG A 108 -14.53 15.48 -12.35
CA ARG A 108 -14.53 14.04 -12.64
C ARG A 108 -13.50 13.39 -11.72
N ASP A 109 -13.92 12.31 -11.08
CA ASP A 109 -13.01 11.36 -10.45
C ASP A 109 -11.95 10.99 -11.51
N GLU A 110 -10.70 11.32 -11.27
CA GLU A 110 -9.63 10.73 -12.08
C GLU A 110 -9.71 9.24 -11.80
N ALA A 111 -10.01 8.48 -12.86
CA ALA A 111 -10.06 7.03 -12.76
C ALA A 111 -8.78 6.55 -12.08
N ALA A 112 -8.93 5.72 -11.05
CA ALA A 112 -7.78 5.10 -10.42
C ALA A 112 -6.89 4.50 -11.53
N PRO A 113 -5.56 4.70 -11.48
CA PRO A 113 -4.68 4.12 -12.48
C PRO A 113 -4.98 2.63 -12.63
N ALA A 114 -4.97 2.13 -13.87
CA ALA A 114 -5.24 0.71 -14.12
C ALA A 114 -4.32 -0.15 -13.25
N ASP A 115 -4.88 -1.19 -12.64
CA ASP A 115 -4.14 -2.09 -11.76
C ASP A 115 -2.93 -2.67 -12.48
N ALA A 116 -1.75 -2.47 -11.91
CA ALA A 116 -0.53 -3.06 -12.43
C ALA A 116 -0.61 -4.60 -12.34
N THR A 117 -0.11 -5.29 -13.37
CA THR A 117 -0.08 -6.78 -13.40
C THR A 117 0.55 -7.37 -12.13
N PRO A 118 1.69 -6.86 -11.62
CA PRO A 118 2.25 -7.33 -10.36
C PRO A 118 1.30 -7.19 -9.18
N ALA A 119 0.60 -6.05 -9.07
CA ALA A 119 -0.31 -5.80 -7.96
C ALA A 119 -1.45 -6.82 -7.89
N ARG A 120 -2.05 -7.18 -9.04
CA ARG A 120 -3.11 -8.22 -9.10
C ARG A 120 -2.57 -9.59 -8.71
N PHE A 121 -1.39 -9.96 -9.20
CA PHE A 121 -0.75 -11.23 -8.88
C PHE A 121 -0.48 -11.35 -7.37
N HIS A 122 0.18 -10.38 -6.77
CA HIS A 122 0.48 -10.39 -5.33
C HIS A 122 -0.81 -10.38 -4.48
N ALA A 123 -1.83 -9.60 -4.88
CA ALA A 123 -3.12 -9.63 -4.19
C ALA A 123 -3.77 -11.02 -4.24
N ALA A 124 -3.73 -11.70 -5.40
CA ALA A 124 -4.26 -13.05 -5.53
C ALA A 124 -3.52 -14.07 -4.64
N LEU A 125 -2.19 -13.94 -4.51
CA LEU A 125 -1.41 -14.76 -3.59
C LEU A 125 -1.79 -14.50 -2.13
N ARG A 126 -1.84 -13.24 -1.70
CA ARG A 126 -2.21 -12.88 -0.31
C ARG A 126 -3.62 -13.36 0.03
N ASP A 127 -4.58 -13.22 -0.89
CA ASP A 127 -5.95 -13.70 -0.71
C ASP A 127 -6.02 -15.25 -0.63
N ALA A 128 -5.25 -15.97 -1.45
CA ALA A 128 -5.13 -17.44 -1.35
C ALA A 128 -4.53 -17.86 -0.01
N GLU A 129 -3.49 -17.21 0.44
CA GLU A 129 -2.84 -17.46 1.74
C GLU A 129 -3.78 -17.16 2.92
N ALA A 130 -4.54 -16.07 2.86
CA ALA A 130 -5.51 -15.72 3.88
C ALA A 130 -6.58 -16.82 4.03
N ARG A 131 -7.07 -17.36 2.90
CA ARG A 131 -8.01 -18.50 2.92
C ARG A 131 -7.39 -19.77 3.49
N LEU A 132 -6.17 -20.11 3.06
CA LEU A 132 -5.46 -21.31 3.56
C LEU A 132 -5.16 -21.20 5.05
N ALA A 133 -4.78 -20.03 5.54
CA ALA A 133 -4.46 -19.81 6.95
C ALA A 133 -5.63 -20.06 7.90
N VAL A 134 -6.86 -19.84 7.46
CA VAL A 134 -8.07 -20.02 8.29
C VAL A 134 -8.86 -21.29 7.97
N ASP A 135 -8.48 -22.09 6.96
CA ASP A 135 -9.17 -23.32 6.57
C ASP A 135 -9.01 -24.42 7.66
N PRO A 136 -10.07 -24.80 8.37
CA PRO A 136 -9.99 -25.85 9.40
C PRO A 136 -9.57 -27.20 8.83
N ALA A 137 -9.96 -27.52 7.59
CA ALA A 137 -9.60 -28.79 6.96
C ALA A 137 -8.10 -28.81 6.60
N MET A 138 -7.52 -27.67 6.20
CA MET A 138 -6.07 -27.55 6.00
C MET A 138 -5.33 -27.75 7.32
N ARG A 139 -5.73 -27.06 8.40
CA ARG A 139 -5.11 -27.19 9.72
C ARG A 139 -5.14 -28.64 10.25
N LEU A 140 -6.26 -29.35 10.05
CA LEU A 140 -6.36 -30.76 10.42
C LEU A 140 -5.43 -31.65 9.59
N ARG A 141 -5.35 -31.42 8.26
CA ARG A 141 -4.44 -32.18 7.38
C ARG A 141 -2.98 -31.96 7.78
N GLU A 142 -2.57 -30.72 8.04
CA GLU A 142 -1.21 -30.39 8.50
C GLU A 142 -0.90 -31.07 9.84
N ALA A 143 -1.82 -31.04 10.80
CA ALA A 143 -1.66 -31.71 12.08
C ALA A 143 -1.52 -33.23 11.96
N TRP A 144 -2.19 -33.85 10.99
CA TRP A 144 -2.14 -35.30 10.75
C TRP A 144 -0.91 -35.72 9.91
N ALA A 145 -0.40 -34.83 9.07
CA ALA A 145 0.79 -35.12 8.26
C ALA A 145 2.04 -35.34 9.13
N GLY A 146 2.04 -34.79 10.33
CA GLY A 146 3.19 -34.83 11.24
C GLY A 146 4.37 -33.98 10.73
N PRO A 147 5.46 -33.91 11.47
CA PRO A 147 6.65 -33.18 11.04
C PRO A 147 7.24 -33.82 9.78
N PRO A 148 7.66 -33.03 8.80
CA PRO A 148 8.34 -33.55 7.61
C PRO A 148 9.66 -34.25 7.99
N VAL A 149 10.08 -35.20 7.16
CA VAL A 149 11.41 -35.81 7.28
C VAL A 149 12.45 -34.72 6.92
N ALA A 150 13.44 -34.51 7.79
CA ALA A 150 14.49 -33.55 7.53
C ALA A 150 15.22 -33.86 6.21
N ALA A 151 15.25 -32.85 5.33
CA ALA A 151 16.01 -32.92 4.09
C ALA A 151 17.51 -32.77 4.36
N ALA A 152 18.33 -33.31 3.48
CA ALA A 152 19.76 -33.02 3.51
C ALA A 152 20.01 -31.58 3.02
N ILE A 153 21.07 -30.96 3.54
CA ILE A 153 21.56 -29.69 3.01
C ILE A 153 21.92 -29.91 1.52
N PRO A 154 21.39 -29.09 0.59
CA PRO A 154 21.66 -29.25 -0.84
C PRO A 154 23.14 -29.07 -1.16
N VAL A 155 23.62 -29.73 -2.21
CA VAL A 155 25.01 -29.66 -2.67
C VAL A 155 25.08 -28.99 -4.05
N VAL A 156 26.07 -28.11 -4.25
CA VAL A 156 26.28 -27.43 -5.54
C VAL A 156 26.42 -28.46 -6.67
N GLY A 157 25.65 -28.29 -7.74
CA GLY A 157 25.55 -29.20 -8.87
C GLY A 157 24.45 -30.25 -8.76
N GLU A 158 23.84 -30.41 -7.57
CA GLU A 158 22.69 -31.29 -7.37
C GLU A 158 21.46 -30.74 -8.13
N ARG A 159 20.59 -31.65 -8.58
CA ARG A 159 19.35 -31.31 -9.28
C ARG A 159 18.15 -31.58 -8.40
N ASP A 160 17.22 -30.65 -8.44
CA ASP A 160 15.93 -30.73 -7.77
C ASP A 160 14.81 -30.27 -8.70
N SER A 161 13.57 -30.32 -8.26
CA SER A 161 12.44 -29.87 -9.05
C SER A 161 11.42 -29.12 -8.20
N PHE A 162 10.84 -28.05 -8.77
CA PHE A 162 9.94 -27.13 -8.11
C PHE A 162 8.63 -27.00 -8.88
N ASN A 163 7.54 -26.84 -8.16
CA ASN A 163 6.29 -26.38 -8.71
C ASN A 163 6.32 -24.85 -8.74
N VAL A 164 6.18 -24.27 -9.92
CA VAL A 164 6.19 -22.81 -10.15
C VAL A 164 4.82 -22.38 -10.64
N CYS A 165 4.26 -21.29 -10.14
CA CYS A 165 2.98 -20.77 -10.61
C CYS A 165 3.01 -20.56 -12.12
N ARG A 166 1.94 -20.99 -12.82
CA ARG A 166 1.80 -20.88 -14.27
C ARG A 166 0.83 -19.77 -14.70
N ASN A 167 -0.01 -19.33 -13.80
CA ASN A 167 -1.04 -18.31 -14.05
C ASN A 167 -1.02 -17.24 -12.96
N ASP A 168 -1.69 -16.12 -13.24
CA ASP A 168 -1.71 -14.91 -12.42
C ASP A 168 -2.44 -15.03 -11.08
N ASN A 169 -3.08 -16.15 -10.79
CA ASN A 169 -3.71 -16.44 -9.50
C ASN A 169 -3.13 -17.69 -8.81
N CYS A 170 -2.04 -18.25 -9.35
CA CYS A 170 -1.31 -19.39 -8.80
C CYS A 170 -2.17 -20.63 -8.49
N THR A 171 -3.18 -20.88 -9.32
CA THR A 171 -4.03 -22.08 -9.22
C THR A 171 -3.55 -23.24 -10.10
N ALA A 172 -2.57 -23.00 -10.96
CA ALA A 172 -1.92 -23.98 -11.82
C ALA A 172 -0.41 -23.84 -11.74
N PHE A 173 0.29 -24.97 -11.86
CA PHE A 173 1.74 -25.05 -11.66
C PHE A 173 2.42 -25.74 -12.83
N ASN A 174 3.63 -25.30 -13.14
CA ASN A 174 4.59 -26.03 -13.96
C ASN A 174 5.63 -26.67 -13.05
N ARG A 175 5.98 -27.92 -13.29
CA ARG A 175 7.11 -28.54 -12.62
C ARG A 175 8.38 -28.25 -13.42
N VAL A 176 9.34 -27.56 -12.80
CA VAL A 176 10.62 -27.21 -13.42
C VAL A 176 11.78 -27.96 -12.74
N GLY A 177 12.75 -28.42 -13.52
CA GLY A 177 14.00 -28.94 -13.02
C GLY A 177 14.98 -27.79 -12.78
N ALA A 178 15.69 -27.83 -11.68
CA ALA A 178 16.66 -26.78 -11.35
C ALA A 178 17.93 -27.36 -10.74
N THR A 179 19.05 -26.69 -10.99
CA THR A 179 20.37 -27.07 -10.51
C THR A 179 20.83 -26.13 -9.40
N VAL A 180 21.31 -26.66 -8.29
CA VAL A 180 21.91 -25.89 -7.18
C VAL A 180 23.19 -25.20 -7.66
N ARG A 181 23.27 -23.89 -7.51
CA ARG A 181 24.43 -23.08 -7.93
C ARG A 181 25.19 -22.44 -6.79
N TYR A 182 24.53 -22.25 -5.64
CA TYR A 182 25.15 -21.69 -4.45
C TYR A 182 24.47 -22.31 -3.21
N VAL A 183 25.27 -22.60 -2.20
CA VAL A 183 24.79 -23.02 -0.88
C VAL A 183 25.52 -22.22 0.16
N GLY A 184 24.76 -21.43 0.92
CA GLY A 184 25.28 -20.61 1.99
C GLY A 184 24.82 -21.05 3.38
N ARG A 185 24.90 -20.13 4.35
CA ARG A 185 24.48 -20.41 5.74
C ARG A 185 22.97 -20.45 5.88
N HIS A 186 22.26 -19.59 5.14
CA HIS A 186 20.82 -19.36 5.27
C HIS A 186 20.07 -19.52 3.94
N GLY A 187 20.77 -19.45 2.82
CA GLY A 187 20.19 -19.55 1.49
C GLY A 187 20.83 -20.60 0.61
N ALA A 188 20.05 -21.19 -0.29
CA ALA A 188 20.52 -22.02 -1.39
C ALA A 188 19.91 -21.50 -2.70
N ILE A 189 20.75 -21.16 -3.70
CA ILE A 189 20.28 -20.61 -4.97
C ILE A 189 20.24 -21.75 -6.01
N TYR A 190 19.06 -21.89 -6.61
CA TYR A 190 18.77 -22.80 -7.70
C TYR A 190 18.53 -22.01 -8.98
N THR A 191 19.02 -22.51 -10.10
CA THR A 191 18.69 -21.97 -11.42
C THR A 191 17.90 -23.01 -12.21
N ASP A 192 16.77 -22.59 -12.76
CA ASP A 192 15.97 -23.42 -13.66
C ASP A 192 16.82 -23.84 -14.87
N ASP A 193 16.82 -25.13 -15.18
CA ASP A 193 17.56 -25.72 -16.28
C ASP A 193 17.02 -25.25 -17.65
N ALA A 194 15.79 -24.71 -17.71
CA ALA A 194 15.19 -24.11 -18.90
C ALA A 194 15.54 -22.62 -19.09
N ASN A 195 16.28 -22.00 -18.17
CA ASN A 195 16.71 -20.61 -18.34
C ASN A 195 17.57 -20.45 -19.61
N PRO A 196 17.38 -19.37 -20.40
CA PRO A 196 18.20 -19.12 -21.56
C PRO A 196 19.69 -19.08 -21.22
N VAL A 197 20.50 -19.80 -21.98
CA VAL A 197 21.96 -19.78 -21.85
C VAL A 197 22.53 -18.91 -22.96
N ASN A 198 22.98 -17.70 -22.60
CA ASN A 198 23.57 -16.72 -23.51
C ASN A 198 24.51 -15.77 -22.75
N GLY A 199 25.00 -14.72 -23.39
CA GLY A 199 25.92 -13.74 -22.76
C GLY A 199 25.30 -12.94 -21.60
N GLU A 200 23.98 -12.94 -21.45
CA GLU A 200 23.24 -12.29 -20.36
C GLU A 200 22.91 -13.25 -19.20
N SER A 201 23.27 -14.52 -19.27
CA SER A 201 23.03 -15.48 -18.18
C SER A 201 23.79 -15.06 -16.92
N LEU A 202 23.18 -15.29 -15.74
CA LEU A 202 23.87 -15.11 -14.47
C LEU A 202 25.05 -16.08 -14.35
N THR A 203 26.20 -15.54 -14.01
CA THR A 203 27.42 -16.34 -13.79
C THR A 203 27.44 -16.93 -12.37
N ASN A 204 28.28 -17.93 -12.15
CA ASN A 204 28.51 -18.44 -10.79
C ASN A 204 29.00 -17.36 -9.82
N GLY A 205 29.76 -16.34 -10.32
CA GLY A 205 30.19 -15.20 -9.52
C GLY A 205 29.02 -14.28 -9.11
N ASP A 206 28.04 -14.08 -9.98
CA ASP A 206 26.82 -13.32 -9.66
C ASP A 206 26.01 -14.01 -8.58
N LEU A 207 25.81 -15.33 -8.75
CA LEU A 207 25.03 -16.14 -7.81
C LEU A 207 25.72 -16.23 -6.46
N ALA A 208 27.05 -16.36 -6.43
CA ALA A 208 27.83 -16.32 -5.20
C ALA A 208 27.74 -14.95 -4.51
N SER A 209 27.77 -13.84 -5.26
CA SER A 209 27.63 -12.48 -4.71
C SER A 209 26.22 -12.27 -4.14
N LEU A 210 25.18 -12.74 -4.84
CA LEU A 210 23.80 -12.65 -4.39
C LEU A 210 23.58 -13.50 -3.13
N GLY A 211 24.10 -14.73 -3.09
CA GLY A 211 24.01 -15.61 -1.93
C GLY A 211 24.76 -15.07 -0.71
N ALA A 212 25.94 -14.50 -0.91
CA ALA A 212 26.68 -13.85 0.17
C ALA A 212 25.95 -12.61 0.70
N LEU A 213 25.33 -11.80 -0.19
CA LEU A 213 24.50 -10.67 0.24
C LEU A 213 23.29 -11.15 1.07
N PHE A 214 22.64 -12.23 0.65
CA PHE A 214 21.54 -12.83 1.38
C PHE A 214 21.97 -13.29 2.79
N ASP A 215 23.04 -14.04 2.88
CA ASP A 215 23.53 -14.61 4.13
C ASP A 215 24.10 -13.56 5.11
N ASP A 216 24.80 -12.55 4.59
CA ASP A 216 25.52 -11.59 5.42
C ASP A 216 24.65 -10.38 5.82
N TYR A 217 23.60 -10.07 5.03
CA TYR A 217 22.79 -8.87 5.23
C TYR A 217 21.28 -9.14 5.21
N LEU A 218 20.70 -9.65 4.11
CA LEU A 218 19.24 -9.68 3.95
C LEU A 218 18.57 -10.55 5.00
N TYR A 219 19.05 -11.75 5.21
CA TYR A 219 18.52 -12.68 6.22
C TYR A 219 18.70 -12.14 7.66
N PRO A 220 19.87 -11.65 8.08
CA PRO A 220 20.05 -11.04 9.41
C PRO A 220 19.19 -9.80 9.64
N ILE A 221 19.01 -8.92 8.64
CA ILE A 221 18.16 -7.73 8.72
C ILE A 221 16.73 -8.15 9.02
N ASP A 222 16.16 -9.01 8.20
CA ASP A 222 14.74 -9.41 8.32
C ASP A 222 14.49 -10.23 9.58
N THR A 223 15.39 -11.14 9.92
CA THR A 223 15.21 -11.93 11.16
C THR A 223 15.32 -11.07 12.41
N THR A 224 16.07 -9.99 12.37
CA THR A 224 16.12 -9.00 13.44
C THR A 224 14.85 -8.17 13.50
N ALA A 225 14.36 -7.71 12.36
CA ALA A 225 13.21 -6.81 12.27
C ALA A 225 11.85 -7.51 12.48
N PHE A 226 11.68 -8.74 12.01
CA PHE A 226 10.38 -9.40 11.92
C PHE A 226 10.29 -10.74 12.68
N GLY A 227 11.41 -11.40 12.89
CA GLY A 227 11.49 -12.74 13.46
C GLY A 227 12.07 -13.75 12.46
N ARG A 228 12.02 -15.03 12.79
CA ARG A 228 12.62 -16.07 11.93
C ARG A 228 11.59 -16.63 10.94
N PRO A 229 12.01 -17.02 9.72
CA PRO A 229 11.22 -17.90 8.87
C PRO A 229 11.07 -19.27 9.55
N SER A 230 10.23 -20.13 8.97
CA SER A 230 10.17 -21.56 9.30
C SER A 230 11.43 -22.30 8.82
N ASP A 231 11.47 -23.57 9.13
CA ASP A 231 12.41 -24.56 8.60
C ASP A 231 11.66 -25.90 8.55
N ILE A 232 10.61 -25.94 7.69
CA ILE A 232 9.68 -27.07 7.66
C ILE A 232 10.31 -28.34 7.09
N ASN A 233 11.29 -28.20 6.21
CA ASN A 233 12.02 -29.33 5.63
C ASN A 233 13.30 -29.69 6.42
N GLY A 234 13.71 -28.89 7.41
CA GLY A 234 14.84 -29.18 8.30
C GLY A 234 16.22 -29.02 7.67
N ASP A 235 16.36 -28.38 6.50
CA ASP A 235 17.65 -28.15 5.84
C ASP A 235 18.31 -26.83 6.25
N GLN A 236 17.61 -26.00 7.04
CA GLN A 236 18.02 -24.68 7.52
C GLN A 236 18.34 -23.68 6.39
N ARG A 237 17.73 -23.83 5.22
CA ARG A 237 18.00 -23.02 4.05
C ARG A 237 16.68 -22.51 3.44
N VAL A 238 16.70 -21.26 3.05
CA VAL A 238 15.69 -20.71 2.15
C VAL A 238 16.13 -20.99 0.72
N ALA A 239 15.31 -21.73 -0.03
CA ALA A 239 15.56 -21.97 -1.44
C ALA A 239 15.21 -20.70 -2.25
N ILE A 240 16.12 -20.27 -3.10
CA ILE A 240 15.96 -19.14 -4.01
C ILE A 240 15.97 -19.70 -5.44
N LEU A 241 14.80 -19.81 -6.05
CA LEU A 241 14.68 -20.33 -7.41
C LEU A 241 14.64 -19.19 -8.43
N ILE A 242 15.68 -19.10 -9.27
CA ILE A 242 15.75 -18.17 -10.40
C ILE A 242 15.26 -18.88 -11.66
N THR A 243 14.08 -18.45 -12.18
CA THR A 243 13.39 -19.16 -13.25
C THR A 243 12.70 -18.23 -14.23
N VAL A 244 12.77 -18.54 -15.52
CA VAL A 244 11.95 -17.87 -16.56
C VAL A 244 10.45 -18.10 -16.36
N GLY A 245 10.04 -19.08 -15.57
CA GLY A 245 8.66 -19.28 -15.19
C GLY A 245 8.04 -18.05 -14.52
N VAL A 246 8.83 -17.28 -13.74
CA VAL A 246 8.38 -15.99 -13.17
C VAL A 246 8.21 -14.93 -14.25
N ASN A 247 9.13 -14.84 -15.23
CA ASN A 247 8.97 -13.93 -16.36
C ASN A 247 7.69 -14.21 -17.15
N ASP A 248 7.32 -15.48 -17.29
CA ASP A 248 6.18 -15.94 -18.10
C ASP A 248 4.82 -15.63 -17.43
N LEU A 249 4.80 -15.30 -16.14
CA LEU A 249 3.61 -14.77 -15.47
C LEU A 249 3.18 -13.38 -15.99
N THR A 250 4.09 -12.67 -16.67
CA THR A 250 3.81 -11.36 -17.27
C THR A 250 3.90 -11.45 -18.79
N ALA A 251 2.77 -11.63 -19.45
CA ALA A 251 2.72 -11.69 -20.92
C ALA A 251 2.90 -10.31 -21.57
N ASP A 252 2.44 -9.24 -20.91
CA ASP A 252 2.56 -7.83 -21.33
C ASP A 252 3.09 -6.99 -20.17
N CYS A 253 4.25 -6.40 -20.37
CA CYS A 253 4.96 -5.59 -19.38
C CYS A 253 4.60 -4.09 -19.39
N THR A 254 3.59 -3.67 -20.15
CA THR A 254 3.17 -2.27 -20.24
C THR A 254 2.77 -1.72 -18.86
N ASN A 255 2.12 -2.54 -18.04
CA ASN A 255 1.66 -2.21 -16.70
C ASN A 255 2.51 -2.86 -15.59
N GLY A 256 3.81 -3.00 -15.82
CA GLY A 256 4.75 -3.58 -14.87
C GLY A 256 5.04 -5.07 -15.13
N ARG A 257 5.99 -5.60 -14.38
CA ARG A 257 6.47 -6.99 -14.49
C ARG A 257 6.54 -7.63 -13.12
N ILE A 258 6.10 -8.88 -13.00
CA ILE A 258 6.35 -9.71 -11.82
C ILE A 258 7.85 -10.04 -11.80
N ILE A 259 8.54 -9.66 -10.73
CA ILE A 259 9.99 -9.84 -10.56
C ILE A 259 10.30 -11.04 -9.68
N GLY A 260 9.42 -11.32 -8.73
CA GLY A 260 9.52 -12.44 -7.81
C GLY A 260 8.26 -12.58 -6.98
N TYR A 261 8.19 -13.65 -6.21
CA TYR A 261 7.12 -13.87 -5.25
C TYR A 261 7.50 -14.95 -4.22
N PHE A 262 6.90 -14.83 -3.04
CA PHE A 262 6.74 -15.89 -2.06
C PHE A 262 5.28 -16.39 -2.11
N TYR A 263 5.09 -17.71 -1.89
CA TYR A 263 3.76 -18.31 -1.79
C TYR A 263 3.63 -19.14 -0.51
N GLY A 264 2.84 -18.66 0.44
CA GLY A 264 2.71 -19.28 1.77
C GLY A 264 2.21 -20.72 1.75
N ALA A 265 1.56 -21.18 0.66
CA ALA A 265 1.19 -22.58 0.49
C ALA A 265 2.40 -23.52 0.45
N ASP A 266 3.59 -23.04 0.10
CA ASP A 266 4.81 -23.85 0.12
C ASP A 266 5.23 -24.25 1.54
N LEU A 267 4.78 -23.50 2.54
CA LEU A 267 5.00 -23.80 3.96
C LEU A 267 3.93 -24.74 4.55
N LEU A 268 2.93 -25.12 3.75
CA LEU A 268 1.87 -26.05 4.15
C LEU A 268 2.10 -27.39 3.43
N THR A 269 2.42 -28.43 4.18
CA THR A 269 2.89 -29.70 3.61
C THR A 269 1.83 -30.46 2.81
N THR A 270 0.56 -30.13 2.99
CA THR A 270 -0.59 -30.76 2.32
C THR A 270 -1.29 -29.86 1.31
N ALA A 271 -0.82 -28.62 1.10
CA ALA A 271 -1.42 -27.70 0.13
C ALA A 271 -1.17 -28.17 -1.32
N ALA A 272 -2.10 -27.83 -2.21
CA ALA A 272 -1.94 -28.16 -3.64
C ALA A 272 -0.78 -27.36 -4.24
N GLY A 273 0.09 -28.06 -5.00
CA GLY A 273 1.25 -27.43 -5.65
C GLY A 273 2.39 -27.03 -4.70
N THR A 274 2.30 -27.36 -3.41
CA THR A 274 3.35 -27.06 -2.42
C THR A 274 4.69 -27.69 -2.77
N ASN A 275 5.77 -26.96 -2.50
CA ASN A 275 7.14 -27.50 -2.56
C ASN A 275 7.62 -28.04 -1.20
N ARG A 276 6.84 -27.86 -0.14
CA ARG A 276 7.11 -28.34 1.22
C ARG A 276 8.45 -27.86 1.76
N ARG A 277 8.76 -26.58 1.53
CA ARG A 277 9.99 -25.93 1.96
C ARG A 277 9.86 -24.40 1.94
N GLU A 278 10.79 -23.74 2.56
CA GLU A 278 11.03 -22.32 2.45
C GLU A 278 11.58 -22.02 1.07
N VAL A 279 10.73 -21.52 0.16
CA VAL A 279 11.14 -21.16 -1.20
C VAL A 279 10.55 -19.84 -1.61
N PHE A 280 11.35 -19.03 -2.29
CA PHE A 280 10.82 -17.95 -3.06
C PHE A 280 11.38 -17.95 -4.50
N TYR A 281 10.61 -17.33 -5.39
CA TYR A 281 10.78 -17.42 -6.81
C TYR A 281 11.18 -16.06 -7.36
N ALA A 282 12.18 -16.05 -8.23
CA ALA A 282 12.67 -14.84 -8.85
C ALA A 282 12.82 -15.02 -10.36
N PHE A 283 12.62 -13.93 -11.09
CA PHE A 283 12.76 -13.91 -12.54
C PHE A 283 14.22 -14.14 -12.98
N ALA A 284 14.40 -14.60 -14.20
CA ALA A 284 15.71 -14.85 -14.80
C ALA A 284 16.04 -13.83 -15.91
N PRO A 285 17.32 -13.64 -16.27
CA PRO A 285 17.67 -12.98 -17.52
C PRO A 285 16.97 -13.63 -18.72
N LYS A 286 16.30 -12.81 -19.54
CA LYS A 286 15.50 -13.28 -20.69
C LYS A 286 15.55 -12.26 -21.82
N PRO A 287 15.69 -12.67 -23.10
CA PRO A 287 15.59 -11.78 -24.24
C PRO A 287 14.25 -11.01 -24.28
N ALA A 288 14.25 -9.86 -24.96
CA ALA A 288 13.03 -9.10 -25.20
C ALA A 288 12.00 -9.92 -26.00
N THR A 289 10.72 -9.64 -25.73
CA THR A 289 9.58 -10.08 -26.54
C THR A 289 8.95 -8.86 -27.20
N THR A 290 7.86 -9.05 -27.94
CA THR A 290 7.09 -7.93 -28.53
C THR A 290 6.48 -7.00 -27.48
N SER A 291 6.16 -7.51 -26.29
CA SER A 291 5.46 -6.80 -25.24
C SER A 291 6.29 -6.57 -23.96
N CYS A 292 7.50 -7.13 -23.89
CA CYS A 292 8.37 -7.01 -22.73
C CYS A 292 9.81 -6.70 -23.15
N SER A 293 10.43 -5.70 -22.53
CA SER A 293 11.85 -5.43 -22.69
C SER A 293 12.70 -6.59 -22.15
N ALA A 294 13.93 -6.73 -22.64
CA ALA A 294 14.86 -7.74 -22.14
C ALA A 294 15.13 -7.58 -20.64
N VAL A 295 15.27 -8.71 -19.96
CA VAL A 295 15.90 -8.76 -18.64
C VAL A 295 17.36 -9.12 -18.86
N THR A 296 18.21 -8.10 -18.84
CA THR A 296 19.66 -8.31 -18.91
C THR A 296 20.20 -8.82 -17.57
N ARG A 297 21.40 -9.35 -17.57
CA ARG A 297 22.14 -9.74 -16.36
C ARG A 297 22.20 -8.59 -15.34
N THR A 298 22.49 -7.37 -15.79
CA THR A 298 22.55 -6.18 -14.92
C THR A 298 21.20 -5.85 -14.33
N VAL A 299 20.12 -5.91 -15.12
CA VAL A 299 18.75 -5.70 -14.63
C VAL A 299 18.38 -6.76 -13.58
N ALA A 300 18.69 -8.02 -13.84
CA ALA A 300 18.43 -9.10 -12.88
C ALA A 300 19.17 -8.87 -11.56
N MET A 301 20.48 -8.64 -11.60
CA MET A 301 21.30 -8.41 -10.40
C MET A 301 20.83 -7.21 -9.58
N ARG A 302 20.42 -6.12 -10.25
CA ARG A 302 19.89 -4.94 -9.58
C ARG A 302 18.54 -5.22 -8.88
N SER A 303 17.68 -6.00 -9.50
CA SER A 303 16.31 -6.21 -9.04
C SER A 303 16.18 -7.34 -8.00
N LEU A 304 17.07 -8.34 -8.04
CA LEU A 304 16.94 -9.52 -7.19
C LEU A 304 17.09 -9.20 -5.69
N ALA A 305 18.06 -8.38 -5.30
CA ALA A 305 18.32 -8.13 -3.89
C ALA A 305 17.15 -7.46 -3.14
N PRO A 306 16.51 -6.38 -3.65
CA PRO A 306 15.32 -5.82 -2.99
C PRO A 306 14.13 -6.78 -2.99
N VAL A 307 13.94 -7.58 -4.06
CA VAL A 307 12.89 -8.59 -4.08
C VAL A 307 13.14 -9.68 -3.04
N LEU A 308 14.40 -10.10 -2.85
CA LEU A 308 14.74 -11.12 -1.86
C LEU A 308 14.37 -10.71 -0.43
N ILE A 309 14.69 -9.50 -0.02
CA ILE A 309 14.35 -9.01 1.32
C ILE A 309 12.85 -8.79 1.48
N HIS A 310 12.17 -8.31 0.46
CA HIS A 310 10.72 -8.14 0.41
C HIS A 310 9.98 -9.46 0.58
N GLU A 311 10.33 -10.47 -0.20
CA GLU A 311 9.67 -11.79 -0.16
C GLU A 311 10.04 -12.59 1.09
N LEU A 312 11.26 -12.41 1.63
CA LEU A 312 11.66 -12.99 2.91
C LEU A 312 10.80 -12.45 4.05
N GLN A 313 10.48 -11.16 4.04
CA GLN A 313 9.57 -10.57 5.01
C GLN A 313 8.18 -11.23 4.96
N HIS A 314 7.61 -11.46 3.78
CA HIS A 314 6.34 -12.18 3.63
C HIS A 314 6.41 -13.61 4.18
N MET A 315 7.50 -14.33 3.90
CA MET A 315 7.75 -15.68 4.42
C MET A 315 7.82 -15.68 5.96
N ILE A 316 8.54 -14.74 6.55
CA ILE A 316 8.62 -14.58 8.00
C ILE A 316 7.25 -14.24 8.58
N SER A 317 6.51 -13.33 7.96
CA SER A 317 5.17 -12.93 8.40
C SER A 317 4.23 -14.14 8.42
N PHE A 318 4.19 -14.93 7.35
CA PHE A 318 3.36 -16.13 7.28
C PHE A 318 3.75 -17.13 8.37
N ASN A 319 5.04 -17.42 8.54
CA ASN A 319 5.51 -18.31 9.60
C ASN A 319 5.09 -17.80 10.99
N GLN A 320 5.42 -16.56 11.32
CA GLN A 320 5.22 -16.01 12.66
C GLN A 320 3.74 -15.91 13.04
N ARG A 321 2.88 -15.60 12.09
CA ARG A 321 1.44 -15.39 12.33
C ARG A 321 0.64 -16.68 12.20
N VAL A 322 0.84 -17.42 11.11
CA VAL A 322 0.02 -18.57 10.77
C VAL A 322 0.57 -19.83 11.45
N LEU A 323 1.83 -20.18 11.20
CA LEU A 323 2.38 -21.47 11.67
C LEU A 323 2.69 -21.44 13.17
N VAL A 324 3.32 -20.39 13.67
CA VAL A 324 3.75 -20.31 15.08
C VAL A 324 2.59 -19.94 16.01
N ARG A 325 1.72 -19.00 15.61
CA ARG A 325 0.67 -18.45 16.49
C ARG A 325 -0.74 -18.92 16.15
N GLY A 326 -0.93 -19.63 15.04
CA GLY A 326 -2.24 -20.11 14.60
C GLY A 326 -3.23 -19.01 14.25
N GLY A 327 -2.73 -17.80 13.94
CA GLY A 327 -3.52 -16.65 13.53
C GLY A 327 -3.89 -16.70 12.05
N GLY A 328 -4.51 -15.62 11.57
CA GLY A 328 -4.71 -15.35 10.14
C GLY A 328 -3.52 -14.64 9.50
N GLN A 329 -3.51 -14.60 8.17
CA GLN A 329 -2.61 -13.75 7.41
C GLN A 329 -2.87 -12.27 7.75
N GLU A 330 -1.85 -11.42 7.65
CA GLU A 330 -2.00 -9.97 7.85
C GLU A 330 -2.82 -9.34 6.72
N ASP A 331 -3.55 -8.26 7.02
CA ASP A 331 -4.21 -7.45 6.00
C ASP A 331 -3.22 -7.01 4.92
N THR A 332 -3.64 -7.05 3.65
CA THR A 332 -2.76 -6.85 2.50
C THR A 332 -1.97 -5.55 2.58
N TRP A 333 -2.61 -4.44 2.96
CA TRP A 333 -1.95 -3.14 3.03
C TRP A 333 -0.82 -3.08 4.05
N LEU A 334 -1.00 -3.74 5.20
CA LEU A 334 0.00 -3.76 6.27
C LEU A 334 1.12 -4.76 5.95
N ASN A 335 0.77 -5.89 5.35
CA ASN A 335 1.75 -6.90 4.92
C ASN A 335 2.70 -6.34 3.85
N GLU A 336 2.16 -5.70 2.80
CA GLU A 336 2.97 -5.05 1.76
C GLU A 336 3.79 -3.89 2.34
N GLY A 337 3.20 -3.09 3.25
CA GLY A 337 3.93 -2.01 3.92
C GLY A 337 5.14 -2.51 4.72
N LEU A 338 5.03 -3.65 5.39
CA LEU A 338 6.14 -4.29 6.13
C LEU A 338 7.25 -4.77 5.19
N SER A 339 6.89 -5.30 4.01
CA SER A 339 7.87 -5.74 3.02
C SER A 339 8.63 -4.56 2.38
N HIS A 340 7.96 -3.45 2.08
CA HIS A 340 8.62 -2.22 1.64
C HIS A 340 9.47 -1.58 2.75
N PHE A 341 9.06 -1.75 4.01
CA PHE A 341 9.90 -1.37 5.14
C PHE A 341 11.18 -2.21 5.22
N ALA A 342 11.14 -3.50 4.89
CA ALA A 342 12.31 -4.36 4.78
C ALA A 342 13.28 -3.86 3.69
N GLU A 343 12.78 -3.41 2.54
CA GLU A 343 13.60 -2.77 1.51
C GLU A 343 14.33 -1.52 2.06
N GLU A 344 13.62 -0.66 2.80
CA GLU A 344 14.24 0.49 3.48
C GLU A 344 15.33 0.05 4.47
N LEU A 345 15.11 -1.00 5.24
CA LEU A 345 16.13 -1.55 6.16
C LEU A 345 17.35 -2.05 5.39
N GLY A 346 17.17 -2.65 4.21
CA GLY A 346 18.23 -3.01 3.30
C GLY A 346 19.09 -1.80 2.92
N PHE A 347 18.45 -0.70 2.50
CA PHE A 347 19.15 0.57 2.23
C PHE A 347 19.93 1.09 3.44
N ARG A 348 19.34 1.05 4.62
CA ARG A 348 19.95 1.61 5.85
C ARG A 348 21.12 0.80 6.40
N SER A 349 21.13 -0.50 6.13
CA SER A 349 22.05 -1.44 6.80
C SER A 349 23.14 -1.99 5.89
N ILE A 350 22.96 -1.94 4.56
CA ILE A 350 23.91 -2.51 3.61
C ILE A 350 24.86 -1.41 3.12
N PRO A 351 26.19 -1.59 3.23
CA PRO A 351 27.14 -0.64 2.67
C PRO A 351 27.06 -0.57 1.12
N ASP A 352 27.22 0.62 0.54
CA ASP A 352 27.10 0.83 -0.91
C ASP A 352 27.98 -0.09 -1.77
N ASN A 353 29.17 -0.44 -1.28
CA ASN A 353 30.08 -1.35 -2.00
C ASN A 353 29.61 -2.81 -2.00
N ARG A 354 28.50 -3.14 -1.33
CA ARG A 354 27.88 -4.47 -1.31
C ARG A 354 26.62 -4.55 -2.17
N CYS A 355 26.13 -3.42 -2.70
CA CYS A 355 24.98 -3.40 -3.57
C CYS A 355 25.29 -3.94 -4.97
N LEU A 356 24.36 -4.72 -5.53
CA LEU A 356 24.56 -5.50 -6.74
C LEU A 356 23.84 -4.88 -7.94
N GLY A 357 24.57 -4.69 -9.05
CA GLY A 357 23.97 -4.17 -10.30
C GLY A 357 23.46 -2.72 -10.23
N ALA A 358 23.78 -1.98 -9.16
CA ALA A 358 23.41 -0.59 -8.95
C ALA A 358 24.61 0.23 -8.49
N THR A 359 24.53 1.55 -8.62
CA THR A 359 25.60 2.48 -8.24
C THR A 359 25.62 2.77 -6.72
N SER A 360 24.52 2.48 -6.02
CA SER A 360 24.38 2.64 -4.57
C SER A 360 23.22 1.79 -4.04
N CYS A 361 23.21 1.54 -2.75
CA CYS A 361 22.09 0.89 -2.07
C CYS A 361 20.82 1.76 -2.08
N PHE A 362 20.97 3.07 -2.08
CA PHE A 362 19.84 3.98 -2.33
C PHE A 362 19.14 3.67 -3.65
N ALA A 363 19.89 3.56 -4.75
CA ALA A 363 19.33 3.26 -6.05
C ALA A 363 18.76 1.85 -6.16
N GLN A 364 19.29 0.90 -5.38
CA GLN A 364 18.88 -0.49 -5.41
C GLN A 364 17.63 -0.75 -4.55
N PHE A 365 17.63 -0.33 -3.31
CA PHE A 365 16.62 -0.72 -2.33
C PHE A 365 15.52 0.32 -2.09
N LEU A 366 15.85 1.63 -2.19
CA LEU A 366 14.95 2.68 -1.73
C LEU A 366 14.26 3.46 -2.85
N SER A 367 14.86 3.54 -4.03
CA SER A 367 14.31 4.39 -5.12
C SER A 367 12.89 4.00 -5.52
N GLY A 368 12.52 2.72 -5.43
CA GLY A 368 11.18 2.21 -5.67
C GLY A 368 10.17 2.79 -4.68
N ASP A 369 10.47 2.68 -3.38
CA ASP A 369 9.61 3.18 -2.31
C ASP A 369 9.40 4.70 -2.38
N LEU A 370 10.46 5.45 -2.70
CA LEU A 370 10.35 6.89 -2.87
C LEU A 370 9.48 7.28 -4.06
N ASN A 371 9.54 6.55 -5.19
CA ASN A 371 8.64 6.77 -6.32
C ASN A 371 7.19 6.45 -5.98
N ASN A 372 6.96 5.37 -5.24
CA ASN A 372 5.64 4.97 -4.78
C ASN A 372 5.06 6.02 -3.81
N ALA A 373 5.87 6.48 -2.86
CA ALA A 373 5.50 7.53 -1.92
C ALA A 373 5.26 8.88 -2.60
N TYR A 374 6.07 9.23 -3.60
CA TYR A 374 5.86 10.43 -4.42
C TYR A 374 4.49 10.37 -5.12
N SER A 375 4.16 9.23 -5.71
CA SER A 375 2.87 8.99 -6.39
C SER A 375 1.70 9.13 -5.41
N TYR A 376 1.82 8.57 -4.20
CA TYR A 376 0.83 8.73 -3.14
C TYR A 376 0.68 10.21 -2.73
N LEU A 377 1.77 10.88 -2.37
CA LEU A 377 1.76 12.26 -1.90
C LEU A 377 1.25 13.26 -2.97
N ASN A 378 1.34 12.89 -4.26
CA ASN A 378 0.79 13.73 -5.32
C ASN A 378 -0.75 13.73 -5.33
N ASN A 379 -1.41 12.66 -4.85
CA ASN A 379 -2.87 12.58 -4.74
C ASN A 379 -3.32 11.64 -3.59
N PRO A 380 -3.18 12.07 -2.30
CA PRO A 380 -3.54 11.23 -1.15
C PRO A 380 -5.03 10.90 -1.10
N GLU A 381 -5.90 11.75 -1.64
CA GLU A 381 -7.35 11.52 -1.68
C GLU A 381 -7.72 10.30 -2.55
N ALA A 382 -7.04 10.11 -3.68
CA ALA A 382 -7.30 9.01 -4.60
C ALA A 382 -6.69 7.67 -4.16
N THR A 383 -5.97 7.64 -3.05
CA THR A 383 -5.15 6.51 -2.62
C THR A 383 -5.72 5.89 -1.34
N HIS A 384 -5.97 4.59 -1.35
CA HIS A 384 -6.24 3.83 -0.14
C HIS A 384 -4.95 3.64 0.69
N LEU A 385 -4.99 3.87 2.00
CA LEU A 385 -4.06 3.28 2.94
C LEU A 385 -4.51 1.84 3.26
N VAL A 386 -5.78 1.70 3.66
CA VAL A 386 -6.40 0.39 3.88
C VAL A 386 -6.97 -0.10 2.55
N THR A 387 -6.22 -0.96 1.86
CA THR A 387 -6.53 -1.40 0.50
C THR A 387 -7.72 -2.34 0.44
N PRO A 388 -8.40 -2.48 -0.72
CA PRO A 388 -9.31 -3.59 -0.95
C PRO A 388 -8.58 -4.95 -0.82
N SER A 389 -9.23 -5.95 -0.22
CA SER A 389 -8.61 -7.28 -0.04
C SER A 389 -8.40 -8.03 -1.35
N ASN A 390 -9.18 -7.75 -2.38
CA ASN A 390 -9.06 -8.37 -3.70
C ASN A 390 -8.15 -7.60 -4.67
N ASN A 391 -7.58 -6.48 -4.23
CA ASN A 391 -6.80 -5.60 -5.09
C ASN A 391 -5.79 -4.77 -4.28
N SER A 392 -4.51 -5.07 -4.41
CA SER A 392 -3.45 -4.28 -3.76
C SER A 392 -3.23 -2.91 -4.41
N GLY A 393 -4.00 -2.58 -5.46
CA GLY A 393 -4.02 -1.28 -6.12
C GLY A 393 -2.74 -0.87 -6.85
N PRO A 394 -2.70 0.37 -7.32
CA PRO A 394 -1.50 0.94 -7.94
C PRO A 394 -0.37 1.11 -6.92
N LEU A 395 0.85 1.27 -7.40
CA LEU A 395 2.06 1.43 -6.56
C LEU A 395 1.96 2.56 -5.53
N ALA A 396 1.10 3.56 -5.76
CA ALA A 396 0.80 4.62 -4.78
C ALA A 396 0.25 4.07 -3.45
N TYR A 397 -0.50 2.94 -3.47
CA TYR A 397 -1.00 2.31 -2.24
C TYR A 397 0.14 1.75 -1.39
N ARG A 398 1.14 1.16 -2.03
CA ARG A 398 2.37 0.68 -1.37
C ARG A 398 3.17 1.84 -0.78
N GLY A 399 3.24 2.96 -1.51
CA GLY A 399 3.85 4.19 -1.00
C GLY A 399 3.14 4.75 0.23
N ALA A 400 1.80 4.69 0.28
CA ALA A 400 1.03 5.08 1.45
C ALA A 400 1.33 4.18 2.66
N SER A 401 1.32 2.86 2.45
CA SER A 401 1.57 1.87 3.51
C SER A 401 3.00 1.97 4.06
N TRP A 402 4.00 2.10 3.18
CA TRP A 402 5.39 2.32 3.60
C TRP A 402 5.55 3.60 4.42
N LEU A 403 5.03 4.74 3.94
CA LEU A 403 5.11 6.03 4.66
C LEU A 403 4.40 5.97 6.01
N PHE A 404 3.23 5.32 6.08
CA PHE A 404 2.51 5.16 7.35
C PHE A 404 3.33 4.35 8.36
N LEU A 405 3.90 3.22 7.95
CA LEU A 405 4.75 2.39 8.80
C LEU A 405 6.03 3.10 9.21
N ARG A 406 6.65 3.85 8.29
CA ARG A 406 7.84 4.64 8.62
C ARG A 406 7.52 5.70 9.66
N TRP A 407 6.42 6.42 9.49
CA TRP A 407 5.93 7.38 10.48
C TRP A 407 5.61 6.71 11.82
N LEU A 408 4.98 5.54 11.79
CA LEU A 408 4.67 4.77 12.99
C LEU A 408 5.96 4.38 13.75
N ALA A 409 6.94 3.83 13.05
CA ALA A 409 8.23 3.47 13.63
C ALA A 409 8.98 4.68 14.18
N ASP A 410 8.93 5.83 13.50
CA ASP A 410 9.54 7.09 13.96
C ASP A 410 9.00 7.57 15.32
N HIS A 411 7.76 7.20 15.65
CA HIS A 411 7.10 7.74 16.85
C HIS A 411 6.89 6.74 17.96
N PHE A 412 6.95 5.45 17.68
CA PHE A 412 6.62 4.41 18.65
C PHE A 412 7.74 3.38 18.88
N ALA A 413 8.80 3.38 18.08
CA ALA A 413 9.97 2.57 18.34
C ALA A 413 11.01 3.33 19.18
N ALA A 414 11.74 2.62 20.06
CA ALA A 414 12.87 3.17 20.78
C ALA A 414 14.04 3.47 19.82
N ASP A 415 14.36 2.54 18.93
CA ASP A 415 15.22 2.79 17.76
C ASP A 415 14.38 3.30 16.59
N THR A 416 14.26 4.61 16.49
CA THR A 416 13.46 5.24 15.42
C THR A 416 14.07 5.03 14.03
N LEU A 417 15.35 4.75 13.90
CA LEU A 417 16.01 4.55 12.61
C LEU A 417 15.65 3.20 12.00
N LEU A 418 15.76 2.12 12.76
CA LEU A 418 15.46 0.76 12.28
C LEU A 418 14.02 0.33 12.57
N GLY A 419 13.39 0.84 13.64
CA GLY A 419 11.99 0.57 13.94
C GLY A 419 11.65 -0.88 14.29
N THR A 420 12.65 -1.70 14.64
CA THR A 420 12.51 -3.17 14.74
C THR A 420 11.57 -3.63 15.85
N GLU A 421 11.34 -2.84 16.89
CA GLU A 421 10.36 -3.13 17.93
C GLU A 421 8.93 -3.07 17.39
N VAL A 422 8.65 -2.05 16.57
CA VAL A 422 7.34 -1.87 15.93
C VAL A 422 7.09 -2.96 14.90
N THR A 423 8.04 -3.20 14.00
CA THR A 423 7.87 -4.20 12.93
C THR A 423 7.75 -5.62 13.48
N ARG A 424 8.55 -5.97 14.48
CA ARG A 424 8.45 -7.27 15.17
C ARG A 424 7.12 -7.41 15.91
N GLY A 425 6.66 -6.36 16.60
CA GLY A 425 5.39 -6.35 17.30
C GLY A 425 4.20 -6.53 16.36
N LEU A 426 4.24 -5.92 15.16
CA LEU A 426 3.21 -6.08 14.13
C LEU A 426 3.18 -7.49 13.51
N VAL A 427 4.33 -8.14 13.39
CA VAL A 427 4.43 -9.49 12.81
C VAL A 427 4.13 -10.58 13.84
N GLN A 428 4.60 -10.43 15.08
CA GLN A 428 4.51 -11.50 16.10
C GLN A 428 3.21 -11.42 16.93
N THR A 429 2.07 -11.37 16.24
CA THR A 429 0.73 -11.29 16.84
C THR A 429 -0.29 -12.05 16.00
N THR A 430 -1.50 -12.25 16.55
CA THR A 430 -2.66 -12.77 15.81
C THR A 430 -3.64 -11.68 15.38
N ARG A 431 -3.42 -10.41 15.81
CA ARG A 431 -4.23 -9.27 15.35
C ARG A 431 -3.87 -8.92 13.91
N VAL A 432 -4.80 -8.31 13.17
CA VAL A 432 -4.61 -7.92 11.77
C VAL A 432 -4.97 -6.44 11.57
N GLY A 433 -4.36 -5.82 10.56
CA GLY A 433 -4.68 -4.50 10.06
C GLY A 433 -4.69 -3.41 11.12
N ALA A 434 -5.70 -2.55 11.06
CA ALA A 434 -5.87 -1.43 11.99
C ALA A 434 -5.93 -1.87 13.46
N SER A 435 -6.52 -3.03 13.76
CA SER A 435 -6.59 -3.57 15.12
C SER A 435 -5.21 -4.01 15.63
N ASN A 436 -4.35 -4.48 14.75
CA ASN A 436 -2.96 -4.81 15.06
C ASN A 436 -2.17 -3.55 15.41
N VAL A 437 -2.24 -2.54 14.54
CA VAL A 437 -1.55 -1.25 14.75
C VAL A 437 -2.01 -0.60 16.04
N SER A 438 -3.31 -0.40 16.23
CA SER A 438 -3.86 0.23 17.44
C SER A 438 -3.52 -0.54 18.72
N GLY A 439 -3.57 -1.86 18.65
CA GLY A 439 -3.25 -2.71 19.79
C GLY A 439 -1.77 -2.71 20.16
N LEU A 440 -0.87 -2.45 19.22
CA LEU A 440 0.56 -2.33 19.48
C LEU A 440 0.91 -1.00 20.15
N VAL A 441 0.37 0.12 19.63
CA VAL A 441 0.79 1.47 20.05
C VAL A 441 -0.17 2.11 21.06
N ALA A 442 -1.28 1.45 21.41
CA ALA A 442 -2.31 1.91 22.33
C ALA A 442 -2.93 3.28 21.94
N VAL A 443 -3.07 3.53 20.65
CA VAL A 443 -3.73 4.71 20.05
C VAL A 443 -4.73 4.21 19.02
N ASP A 444 -5.93 4.78 18.97
CA ASP A 444 -6.95 4.39 18.00
C ASP A 444 -6.52 4.73 16.56
N PHE A 445 -6.87 3.85 15.63
CA PHE A 445 -6.43 3.94 14.25
C PHE A 445 -6.85 5.26 13.55
N PRO A 446 -8.09 5.76 13.71
CA PRO A 446 -8.47 7.04 13.14
C PRO A 446 -7.62 8.22 13.61
N THR A 447 -7.18 8.21 14.88
CA THR A 447 -6.25 9.23 15.41
C THR A 447 -4.88 9.12 14.74
N LEU A 448 -4.34 7.91 14.62
CA LEU A 448 -3.06 7.68 13.93
C LEU A 448 -3.09 8.15 12.48
N VAL A 449 -4.16 7.83 11.75
CA VAL A 449 -4.34 8.27 10.36
C VAL A 449 -4.40 9.79 10.28
N GLY A 450 -5.15 10.45 11.17
CA GLY A 450 -5.28 11.91 11.16
C GLY A 450 -3.94 12.62 11.42
N GLU A 451 -3.16 12.17 12.39
CA GLU A 451 -1.83 12.72 12.69
C GLU A 451 -0.84 12.47 11.54
N TRP A 452 -0.88 11.27 10.95
CA TRP A 452 -0.06 10.96 9.79
C TRP A 452 -0.44 11.78 8.55
N GLN A 453 -1.73 12.00 8.29
CA GLN A 453 -2.19 12.86 7.19
C GLN A 453 -1.71 14.32 7.38
N LEU A 454 -1.70 14.84 8.61
CA LEU A 454 -1.10 16.13 8.91
C LEU A 454 0.42 16.11 8.69
N ALA A 455 1.11 15.07 9.18
CA ALA A 455 2.55 14.91 9.03
C ALA A 455 2.99 14.91 7.57
N ASN A 456 2.23 14.27 6.69
CA ASN A 456 2.50 14.23 5.24
C ASN A 456 2.64 15.63 4.61
N TYR A 457 1.94 16.62 5.11
CA TYR A 457 2.09 18.00 4.61
C TYR A 457 3.05 18.82 5.44
N LEU A 458 3.02 18.70 6.77
CA LEU A 458 3.75 19.59 7.69
C LEU A 458 5.23 19.21 7.84
N GLU A 459 5.60 18.02 7.39
CA GLU A 459 6.96 17.50 7.41
C GLU A 459 7.95 18.52 6.84
N ASN A 460 8.85 19.02 7.69
CA ASN A 460 9.83 20.06 7.36
C ASN A 460 9.26 21.26 6.56
N LEU A 461 8.00 21.62 6.80
CA LEU A 461 7.38 22.82 6.24
C LEU A 461 8.09 24.06 6.80
N GLY A 462 8.61 24.93 5.92
CA GLY A 462 9.30 26.14 6.32
C GLY A 462 8.41 27.04 7.19
N GLY A 463 8.96 27.52 8.32
CA GLY A 463 8.25 28.39 9.25
C GLY A 463 7.27 27.67 10.19
N PHE A 464 7.06 26.35 10.05
CA PHE A 464 6.22 25.56 10.95
C PHE A 464 7.08 24.84 12.01
N PRO A 465 6.71 24.89 13.31
CA PRO A 465 7.46 24.20 14.35
C PRO A 465 7.35 22.68 14.18
N GLN A 466 8.49 22.00 14.07
CA GLN A 466 8.57 20.55 13.92
C GLN A 466 8.45 19.88 15.29
N ALA A 467 7.22 19.64 15.74
CA ALA A 467 6.94 19.09 17.06
C ALA A 467 6.02 17.86 17.01
N GLY A 468 6.07 17.03 18.03
CA GLY A 468 5.19 15.89 18.22
C GLY A 468 5.27 14.89 17.07
N ARG A 469 4.10 14.35 16.68
CA ARG A 469 3.93 13.37 15.61
C ARG A 469 3.59 13.99 14.25
N LEU A 470 3.75 15.30 14.08
CA LEU A 470 3.49 16.03 12.84
C LEU A 470 4.66 16.05 11.85
N ARG A 471 5.57 15.07 11.94
CA ARG A 471 6.76 14.97 11.09
C ARG A 471 7.23 13.53 10.95
N TYR A 472 8.13 13.29 10.01
CA TYR A 472 9.01 12.12 10.01
C TYR A 472 10.31 12.48 10.77
N ARG A 473 10.80 11.57 11.61
CA ARG A 473 12.04 11.79 12.38
C ARG A 473 13.28 11.27 11.66
N SER A 474 13.11 10.18 10.91
CA SER A 474 14.19 9.48 10.21
C SER A 474 14.39 9.96 8.78
N TRP A 475 13.49 10.83 8.25
CA TRP A 475 13.54 11.35 6.89
C TRP A 475 13.30 12.86 6.85
N ASN A 476 13.96 13.54 5.92
CA ASN A 476 13.58 14.86 5.42
C ASN A 476 13.12 14.71 3.96
N LEU A 477 11.86 14.29 3.79
CA LEU A 477 11.29 14.03 2.46
C LEU A 477 11.25 15.28 1.57
N ARG A 478 11.01 16.48 2.16
CA ARG A 478 11.03 17.73 1.40
C ARG A 478 12.41 17.99 0.82
N ALA A 479 13.46 17.90 1.62
CA ALA A 479 14.81 18.09 1.13
C ALA A 479 15.20 17.03 0.10
N LEU A 480 14.81 15.77 0.33
CA LEU A 480 15.11 14.66 -0.57
C LEU A 480 14.47 14.84 -1.94
N TYR A 481 13.15 15.13 -1.99
CA TYR A 481 12.47 15.35 -3.26
C TYR A 481 12.95 16.62 -3.96
N ALA A 482 13.20 17.70 -3.21
CA ALA A 482 13.72 18.95 -3.78
C ALA A 482 15.11 18.77 -4.39
N ALA A 483 16.01 18.01 -3.75
CA ALA A 483 17.35 17.74 -4.25
C ALA A 483 17.33 16.93 -5.56
N ASN A 484 16.28 16.14 -5.81
CA ASN A 484 16.13 15.30 -6.98
C ASN A 484 15.09 15.83 -8.00
N SER A 485 14.58 17.06 -7.80
CA SER A 485 13.69 17.73 -8.74
C SER A 485 14.48 18.75 -9.62
N PRO A 486 14.17 18.89 -10.92
CA PRO A 486 13.16 18.15 -11.69
C PRO A 486 13.67 16.84 -12.32
N THR A 487 14.87 16.38 -12.00
CA THR A 487 15.54 15.28 -12.69
C THR A 487 14.83 13.92 -12.51
N LEU A 488 14.50 13.58 -11.26
CA LEU A 488 13.77 12.34 -10.94
C LEU A 488 12.30 12.60 -10.58
N PHE A 489 12.00 13.74 -9.97
CA PHE A 489 10.66 14.09 -9.51
C PHE A 489 10.21 15.42 -10.10
N ALA A 490 9.01 15.47 -10.66
CA ALA A 490 8.50 16.67 -11.34
C ALA A 490 8.33 17.88 -10.41
N LYS A 491 8.06 17.67 -9.12
CA LYS A 491 7.86 18.72 -8.11
C LYS A 491 8.86 18.56 -6.97
N PRO A 492 9.34 19.65 -6.38
CA PRO A 492 10.20 19.63 -5.18
C PRO A 492 9.53 18.96 -3.97
N TYR A 493 8.21 19.00 -3.89
CA TYR A 493 7.38 18.24 -2.97
C TYR A 493 6.01 17.98 -3.62
N PRO A 494 5.56 16.70 -3.68
CA PRO A 494 4.39 16.37 -4.48
C PRO A 494 3.07 16.81 -3.86
N LEU A 495 2.93 16.77 -2.52
CA LEU A 495 1.68 17.15 -1.84
C LEU A 495 1.45 18.64 -1.88
N THR A 496 0.45 19.03 -2.67
CA THR A 496 0.03 20.42 -2.84
C THR A 496 -1.43 20.55 -2.39
N PRO A 497 -1.70 21.05 -1.17
CA PRO A 497 -3.07 21.30 -0.71
C PRO A 497 -3.79 22.31 -1.60
N ASP A 498 -5.10 22.16 -1.72
CA ASP A 498 -5.92 23.26 -2.21
C ASP A 498 -5.75 24.48 -1.31
N SER A 499 -5.92 25.68 -1.84
CA SER A 499 -5.78 26.91 -1.08
C SER A 499 -6.99 27.81 -1.30
N SER A 500 -7.54 28.36 -0.20
CA SER A 500 -8.65 29.30 -0.23
C SER A 500 -8.42 30.45 0.74
N ALA A 501 -8.84 31.66 0.33
CA ALA A 501 -8.84 32.84 1.20
C ALA A 501 -10.20 33.10 1.88
N GLY A 502 -11.25 32.30 1.58
CA GLY A 502 -12.58 32.55 2.17
C GLY A 502 -13.71 31.69 1.63
N SER A 503 -13.67 31.26 0.39
CA SER A 503 -14.68 30.35 -0.15
C SER A 503 -14.02 29.13 -0.79
N TYR A 504 -14.60 27.96 -0.55
CA TYR A 504 -14.12 26.67 -1.06
C TYR A 504 -15.31 25.74 -1.28
N ALA A 505 -15.32 25.01 -2.39
CA ALA A 505 -16.27 23.95 -2.62
C ALA A 505 -15.62 22.85 -3.47
N ARG A 506 -15.71 21.60 -3.03
CA ARG A 506 -15.19 20.45 -3.76
C ARG A 506 -16.00 19.20 -3.47
N ASN A 507 -16.30 18.45 -4.51
CA ASN A 507 -16.75 17.09 -4.39
C ASN A 507 -15.55 16.16 -4.49
N GLY A 508 -15.60 15.04 -3.77
CA GLY A 508 -14.56 14.03 -3.78
C GLY A 508 -15.04 12.69 -3.25
N MET A 509 -14.12 11.78 -3.08
CA MET A 509 -14.37 10.46 -2.52
C MET A 509 -13.32 10.13 -1.44
N LEU A 510 -13.75 9.98 -0.20
CA LEU A 510 -12.91 9.38 0.86
C LEU A 510 -12.74 7.90 0.59
N ARG A 511 -11.53 7.40 0.79
CA ARG A 511 -11.13 6.00 0.73
C ARG A 511 -10.51 5.60 2.07
N GLY A 512 -10.50 4.34 2.44
CA GLY A 512 -9.93 3.90 3.73
C GLY A 512 -8.54 4.48 3.98
N GLY A 513 -8.41 5.37 4.97
CA GLY A 513 -7.18 6.08 5.34
C GLY A 513 -6.78 7.25 4.43
N SER A 514 -7.55 7.58 3.38
CA SER A 514 -7.26 8.72 2.48
C SER A 514 -7.60 10.07 3.11
N GLY A 515 -7.03 11.16 2.58
CA GLY A 515 -7.30 12.50 3.07
C GLY A 515 -7.21 13.59 2.01
N ARG A 516 -8.13 14.58 2.11
CA ARG A 516 -8.12 15.81 1.31
C ARG A 516 -7.55 16.95 2.11
N HIS A 517 -6.47 17.54 1.64
CA HIS A 517 -5.76 18.64 2.28
C HIS A 517 -6.19 19.99 1.71
N VAL A 518 -6.62 20.92 2.57
CA VAL A 518 -7.03 22.29 2.20
C VAL A 518 -6.39 23.30 3.13
N ARG A 519 -5.76 24.32 2.57
CA ARG A 519 -5.22 25.48 3.32
C ARG A 519 -6.19 26.64 3.27
N PHE A 520 -6.70 27.06 4.42
CA PHE A 520 -7.49 28.28 4.57
C PHE A 520 -6.57 29.42 5.05
N LYS A 521 -6.33 30.38 4.16
CA LYS A 521 -5.48 31.57 4.40
C LYS A 521 -6.37 32.76 4.65
N LEU A 522 -6.62 33.07 5.92
CA LEU A 522 -7.49 34.14 6.33
C LEU A 522 -6.68 35.45 6.49
N PRO A 523 -6.97 36.53 5.72
CA PRO A 523 -6.28 37.79 5.89
C PRO A 523 -6.60 38.43 7.24
N ALA A 524 -5.78 39.40 7.66
CA ALA A 524 -6.04 40.20 8.86
C ALA A 524 -7.42 40.86 8.75
N GLY A 525 -8.19 40.85 9.85
CA GLY A 525 -9.55 41.36 9.91
C GLY A 525 -10.64 40.44 9.35
N ALA A 526 -10.32 39.27 8.84
CA ALA A 526 -11.32 38.32 8.37
C ALA A 526 -12.21 37.84 9.52
N ALA A 527 -13.51 37.65 9.26
CA ALA A 527 -14.48 37.16 10.24
C ALA A 527 -14.32 35.67 10.59
N GLY A 528 -13.58 34.91 9.78
CA GLY A 528 -13.45 33.47 9.89
C GLY A 528 -14.16 32.70 8.76
N VAL A 529 -14.01 31.37 8.76
CA VAL A 529 -14.59 30.50 7.75
C VAL A 529 -15.28 29.33 8.45
N THR A 530 -16.50 29.02 8.02
CA THR A 530 -17.16 27.76 8.37
C THR A 530 -16.80 26.69 7.35
N VAL A 531 -16.28 25.55 7.81
CA VAL A 531 -15.95 24.38 6.97
C VAL A 531 -16.98 23.30 7.25
N GLN A 532 -17.58 22.77 6.20
CA GLN A 532 -18.60 21.73 6.30
C GLN A 532 -18.25 20.53 5.41
N LEU A 533 -18.42 19.32 5.96
CA LEU A 533 -18.28 18.04 5.26
C LEU A 533 -19.64 17.36 5.18
N THR A 534 -20.16 17.15 3.97
CA THR A 534 -21.43 16.45 3.75
C THR A 534 -21.24 15.26 2.81
N GLY A 535 -22.19 14.33 2.79
CA GLY A 535 -22.31 13.37 1.70
C GLY A 535 -22.75 14.06 0.41
N SER A 536 -22.63 13.39 -0.72
CA SER A 536 -23.00 13.92 -2.05
C SER A 536 -24.47 14.32 -2.18
N SER A 537 -25.34 13.77 -1.33
CA SER A 537 -26.78 14.13 -1.24
C SER A 537 -27.07 15.30 -0.29
N GLY A 538 -26.04 15.96 0.27
CA GLY A 538 -26.20 17.07 1.21
C GLY A 538 -26.45 16.65 2.66
N GLY A 539 -26.67 15.37 2.95
CA GLY A 539 -26.76 14.82 4.32
C GLY A 539 -25.41 14.55 4.96
N ALA A 540 -25.37 13.83 6.09
CA ALA A 540 -24.13 13.38 6.70
C ALA A 540 -23.36 12.44 5.76
N PRO A 541 -22.02 12.45 5.76
CA PRO A 541 -21.22 11.48 5.00
C PRO A 541 -21.48 10.06 5.48
N THR A 542 -21.23 9.08 4.61
CA THR A 542 -21.40 7.65 4.93
C THR A 542 -20.50 7.26 6.10
N GLN A 543 -21.11 6.77 7.19
CA GLN A 543 -20.39 6.48 8.45
C GLN A 543 -19.43 5.29 8.34
N SER A 544 -19.63 4.36 7.39
CA SER A 544 -18.67 3.26 7.15
C SER A 544 -17.27 3.74 6.76
N ALA A 545 -17.15 4.96 6.22
CA ALA A 545 -15.85 5.58 5.93
C ALA A 545 -15.24 6.30 7.14
N GLU A 546 -15.91 6.33 8.28
CA GLU A 546 -15.47 7.03 9.48
C GLU A 546 -14.94 8.44 9.18
N PRO A 547 -15.78 9.34 8.63
CA PRO A 547 -15.34 10.66 8.20
C PRO A 547 -14.83 11.48 9.38
N ARG A 548 -13.67 12.11 9.22
CA ARG A 548 -12.95 12.85 10.26
C ARG A 548 -12.43 14.17 9.73
N PHE A 549 -12.12 15.07 10.67
CA PHE A 549 -11.31 16.25 10.43
C PHE A 549 -10.02 16.18 11.22
N ALA A 550 -8.91 16.52 10.56
CA ALA A 550 -7.67 16.88 11.22
C ALA A 550 -7.38 18.36 10.88
N VAL A 551 -7.18 19.17 11.90
CA VAL A 551 -6.95 20.61 11.75
C VAL A 551 -5.68 21.00 12.48
N VAL A 552 -4.87 21.83 11.82
CA VAL A 552 -3.73 22.47 12.47
C VAL A 552 -3.73 23.96 12.11
N ARG A 553 -3.40 24.81 13.07
CA ARG A 553 -3.13 26.22 12.82
C ARG A 553 -1.66 26.38 12.45
N ILE A 554 -1.38 26.81 11.21
CA ILE A 554 -0.01 27.03 10.71
C ILE A 554 0.52 28.39 11.17
N GLN A 555 -0.32 29.43 11.06
CA GLN A 555 0.02 30.82 11.40
C GLN A 555 -1.05 31.46 12.25
#